data_21f80784d42657f708b1640600d87d3a
#
_entry.id   21f80784d42657f708b1640600d87d3a
#
_cell.length_a   1.000
_cell.length_b   1.000
_cell.length_c   1.000
_cell.angle_alpha   90.00
_cell.angle_beta   90.00
_cell.angle_gamma   90.00
#
_symmetry.space_group_name_H-M   'P 1'
#
loop_
_entity.id
_entity.type
_entity.pdbx_description
1 polymer ?
#
loop_
_entity_poly.entity_id
_entity_poly.type
_entity_poly.pdbx_seq_one_letter_code
_entity_poly.pdbx_strand_id
1 'polypeptide(L)'
;MTSKVKVAIIGPGNIGTDLLIKLRRSSVLDVAFVVGVKESRGIEIAKGFGIPTTIKGIDEMLDVEDIKIVFDCTGAAPHLVHAPLLKARGKIAIDLTPAAIGPYVVPSVNLDDEIFRLSNVNMVTCAGQATVPIVYAVNRAADVYYAEIVSSVASKSAGPGTRQNLDEFIQTTTKALKSVGGADQAKAIIVLNPAEPPILMRNTIYTKVRRPDIGAIRASIDEMIAKLRTYVPGYRFLVEPILQGDTVTTVIEVEGLGDFLPTHAGNLDIINSAAVAVAEEFANRMIGGRL
;
A
#
# COMPACT_ATOMS: atom_id res chain seq x y z
N MET A 1 -16.16 -2.08 26.05
CA MET A 1 -15.00 -2.12 25.15
C MET A 1 -15.49 -2.67 23.82
N THR A 2 -15.44 -1.93 22.75
CA THR A 2 -15.74 -2.44 21.40
C THR A 2 -14.76 -3.55 21.07
N SER A 3 -15.26 -4.74 20.69
CA SER A 3 -14.38 -5.87 20.32
C SER A 3 -13.62 -5.50 19.05
N LYS A 4 -12.28 -5.58 19.10
CA LYS A 4 -11.43 -5.38 17.90
C LYS A 4 -11.68 -6.50 16.90
N VAL A 5 -11.57 -6.18 15.61
CA VAL A 5 -11.63 -7.17 14.54
C VAL A 5 -10.31 -7.93 14.49
N LYS A 6 -10.39 -9.27 14.55
CA LYS A 6 -9.22 -10.14 14.49
C LYS A 6 -8.68 -10.25 13.06
N VAL A 7 -7.37 -10.08 12.94
CA VAL A 7 -6.66 -10.13 11.66
C VAL A 7 -5.50 -11.12 11.71
N ALA A 8 -5.06 -11.59 10.54
CA ALA A 8 -3.85 -12.40 10.42
C ALA A 8 -2.88 -11.81 9.40
N ILE A 9 -1.61 -12.20 9.52
CA ILE A 9 -0.54 -11.83 8.58
C ILE A 9 0.05 -13.12 8.00
N ILE A 10 0.11 -13.23 6.68
CA ILE A 10 0.83 -14.28 5.96
C ILE A 10 2.12 -13.68 5.38
N GLY A 11 3.26 -14.31 5.66
CA GLY A 11 4.57 -13.86 5.20
C GLY A 11 5.24 -12.83 6.11
N PRO A 12 5.71 -13.25 7.29
CA PRO A 12 6.38 -12.37 8.25
C PRO A 12 7.85 -12.08 7.85
N GLY A 13 8.02 -11.57 6.62
CA GLY A 13 9.26 -10.94 6.13
C GLY A 13 9.36 -9.48 6.61
N ASN A 14 10.14 -8.65 5.91
CA ASN A 14 10.31 -7.23 6.28
C ASN A 14 8.97 -6.47 6.29
N ILE A 15 8.15 -6.65 5.25
CA ILE A 15 6.83 -6.02 5.12
C ILE A 15 5.90 -6.52 6.23
N GLY A 16 5.72 -7.85 6.34
CA GLY A 16 4.80 -8.42 7.32
C GLY A 16 5.20 -8.17 8.78
N THR A 17 6.50 -8.07 9.07
CA THR A 17 6.99 -7.75 10.41
C THR A 17 6.75 -6.28 10.77
N ASP A 18 7.01 -5.35 9.85
CA ASP A 18 6.71 -3.93 10.05
C ASP A 18 5.19 -3.70 10.19
N LEU A 19 4.41 -4.37 9.35
CA LEU A 19 2.95 -4.36 9.42
C LEU A 19 2.43 -4.87 10.77
N LEU A 20 3.01 -5.94 11.31
CA LEU A 20 2.68 -6.45 12.65
C LEU A 20 2.85 -5.37 13.72
N ILE A 21 3.95 -4.62 13.68
CA ILE A 21 4.21 -3.55 14.65
C ILE A 21 3.19 -2.40 14.50
N LYS A 22 2.87 -2.02 13.26
CA LYS A 22 1.87 -0.99 12.98
C LYS A 22 0.47 -1.39 13.46
N LEU A 23 0.03 -2.62 13.17
CA LEU A 23 -1.28 -3.14 13.56
C LEU A 23 -1.49 -3.19 15.08
N ARG A 24 -0.42 -3.41 15.87
CA ARG A 24 -0.53 -3.40 17.34
C ARG A 24 -0.94 -2.05 17.93
N ARG A 25 -0.78 -0.96 17.19
CA ARG A 25 -1.22 0.39 17.59
C ARG A 25 -2.67 0.68 17.23
N SER A 26 -3.28 -0.15 16.39
CA SER A 26 -4.66 0.04 15.97
C SER A 26 -5.64 -0.06 17.14
N SER A 27 -6.61 0.83 17.17
CA SER A 27 -7.69 0.81 18.14
C SER A 27 -8.81 -0.18 17.79
N VAL A 28 -8.89 -0.61 16.52
CA VAL A 28 -9.99 -1.43 15.98
C VAL A 28 -9.55 -2.78 15.43
N LEU A 29 -8.24 -3.01 15.27
CA LEU A 29 -7.66 -4.27 14.78
C LEU A 29 -6.87 -4.98 15.88
N ASP A 30 -6.90 -6.33 15.86
CA ASP A 30 -6.14 -7.19 16.77
C ASP A 30 -5.47 -8.33 15.97
N VAL A 31 -4.14 -8.43 16.04
CA VAL A 31 -3.40 -9.48 15.33
C VAL A 31 -3.51 -10.79 16.10
N ALA A 32 -4.35 -11.70 15.59
CA ALA A 32 -4.65 -12.97 16.22
C ALA A 32 -3.77 -14.13 15.73
N PHE A 33 -3.11 -14.00 14.56
CA PHE A 33 -2.31 -15.07 13.98
C PHE A 33 -1.23 -14.55 13.01
N VAL A 34 -0.05 -15.20 13.02
CA VAL A 34 1.01 -14.93 12.04
C VAL A 34 1.46 -16.23 11.39
N VAL A 35 1.41 -16.26 10.05
CA VAL A 35 1.66 -17.45 9.23
C VAL A 35 2.97 -17.31 8.47
N GLY A 36 3.87 -18.26 8.64
CA GLY A 36 5.10 -18.41 7.86
C GLY A 36 5.22 -19.82 7.26
N VAL A 37 6.31 -20.07 6.54
CA VAL A 37 6.70 -21.39 6.01
C VAL A 37 8.05 -21.84 6.55
N LYS A 38 8.67 -21.03 7.39
CA LYS A 38 9.94 -21.30 8.08
C LYS A 38 10.11 -20.36 9.27
N GLU A 39 10.98 -20.71 10.20
CA GLU A 39 11.38 -19.79 11.27
C GLU A 39 12.00 -18.53 10.68
N SER A 40 11.68 -17.39 11.26
CA SER A 40 12.16 -16.08 10.83
C SER A 40 12.10 -15.10 12.00
N ARG A 41 12.81 -13.98 11.86
CA ARG A 41 12.78 -12.90 12.86
C ARG A 41 11.34 -12.37 13.09
N GLY A 42 10.50 -12.35 12.06
CA GLY A 42 9.10 -11.93 12.21
C GLY A 42 8.26 -12.93 13.03
N ILE A 43 8.50 -14.24 12.86
CA ILE A 43 7.89 -15.29 13.71
C ILE A 43 8.36 -15.15 15.17
N GLU A 44 9.63 -14.92 15.40
CA GLU A 44 10.18 -14.71 16.77
C GLU A 44 9.56 -13.48 17.43
N ILE A 45 9.46 -12.37 16.71
CA ILE A 45 8.82 -11.14 17.21
C ILE A 45 7.33 -11.39 17.55
N ALA A 46 6.58 -12.09 16.68
CA ALA A 46 5.19 -12.43 16.94
C ALA A 46 5.03 -13.32 18.18
N LYS A 47 5.88 -14.34 18.33
CA LYS A 47 5.94 -15.19 19.54
C LYS A 47 6.25 -14.35 20.80
N GLY A 48 7.18 -13.39 20.69
CA GLY A 48 7.53 -12.48 21.78
C GLY A 48 6.37 -11.57 22.22
N PHE A 49 5.42 -11.33 21.34
CA PHE A 49 4.18 -10.61 21.65
C PHE A 49 3.04 -11.52 22.14
N GLY A 50 3.28 -12.84 22.26
CA GLY A 50 2.27 -13.81 22.63
C GLY A 50 1.24 -14.11 21.52
N ILE A 51 1.55 -13.76 20.28
CA ILE A 51 0.66 -14.00 19.14
C ILE A 51 0.85 -15.44 18.63
N PRO A 52 -0.21 -16.22 18.43
CA PRO A 52 -0.15 -17.54 17.81
C PRO A 52 0.54 -17.49 16.44
N THR A 53 1.43 -18.45 16.18
CA THR A 53 2.19 -18.53 14.94
C THR A 53 2.25 -19.94 14.40
N THR A 54 2.39 -20.07 13.07
CA THR A 54 2.71 -21.35 12.43
C THR A 54 3.82 -21.17 11.39
N ILE A 55 4.56 -22.25 11.10
CA ILE A 55 5.53 -22.31 10.00
C ILE A 55 5.12 -23.37 8.97
N LYS A 56 3.89 -23.88 9.03
CA LYS A 56 3.36 -24.92 8.15
C LYS A 56 2.49 -24.38 7.00
N GLY A 57 2.44 -23.06 6.84
CA GLY A 57 1.61 -22.43 5.82
C GLY A 57 0.22 -22.04 6.34
N ILE A 58 -0.69 -21.77 5.41
CA ILE A 58 -1.97 -21.08 5.68
C ILE A 58 -3.01 -21.95 6.40
N ASP A 59 -2.93 -23.29 6.29
CA ASP A 59 -4.03 -24.20 6.67
C ASP A 59 -4.47 -24.07 8.12
N GLU A 60 -3.52 -23.97 9.05
CA GLU A 60 -3.83 -23.82 10.48
C GLU A 60 -4.58 -22.51 10.81
N MET A 61 -4.38 -21.46 10.01
CA MET A 61 -5.07 -20.17 10.19
C MET A 61 -6.45 -20.14 9.53
N LEU A 62 -6.66 -20.91 8.44
CA LEU A 62 -7.92 -20.92 7.71
C LEU A 62 -9.10 -21.32 8.60
N ASP A 63 -8.90 -22.25 9.53
CA ASP A 63 -9.93 -22.77 10.43
C ASP A 63 -10.20 -21.90 11.67
N VAL A 64 -9.46 -20.80 11.84
CA VAL A 64 -9.72 -19.83 12.92
C VAL A 64 -10.86 -18.91 12.48
N GLU A 65 -12.09 -19.21 12.91
CA GLU A 65 -13.32 -18.52 12.45
C GLU A 65 -13.36 -17.02 12.76
N ASP A 66 -12.76 -16.62 13.88
CA ASP A 66 -12.78 -15.23 14.35
C ASP A 66 -11.93 -14.29 13.49
N ILE A 67 -10.96 -14.80 12.71
CA ILE A 67 -10.14 -13.98 11.83
C ILE A 67 -10.98 -13.58 10.61
N LYS A 68 -11.16 -12.26 10.43
CA LYS A 68 -11.97 -11.69 9.36
C LYS A 68 -11.14 -11.11 8.20
N ILE A 69 -9.99 -10.51 8.51
CA ILE A 69 -9.12 -9.84 7.55
C ILE A 69 -7.74 -10.51 7.58
N VAL A 70 -7.17 -10.76 6.41
CA VAL A 70 -5.87 -11.40 6.27
C VAL A 70 -4.99 -10.55 5.35
N PHE A 71 -3.83 -10.14 5.85
CA PHE A 71 -2.81 -9.46 5.06
C PHE A 71 -1.89 -10.50 4.42
N ASP A 72 -1.80 -10.50 3.10
CA ASP A 72 -0.85 -11.35 2.39
C ASP A 72 0.39 -10.54 1.97
N CYS A 73 1.49 -10.79 2.67
CA CYS A 73 2.79 -10.15 2.46
C CYS A 73 3.81 -11.12 1.82
N THR A 74 3.35 -12.14 1.09
CA THR A 74 4.20 -13.18 0.50
C THR A 74 4.71 -12.77 -0.89
N GLY A 75 4.13 -13.30 -1.93
CA GLY A 75 4.50 -13.06 -3.32
C GLY A 75 3.37 -13.45 -4.26
N ALA A 76 3.51 -13.16 -5.56
CA ALA A 76 2.44 -13.38 -6.53
C ALA A 76 1.97 -14.84 -6.59
N ALA A 77 2.88 -15.78 -6.74
CA ALA A 77 2.52 -17.19 -6.86
C ALA A 77 1.85 -17.78 -5.59
N PRO A 78 2.34 -17.54 -4.35
CA PRO A 78 1.61 -17.92 -3.15
C PRO A 78 0.22 -17.29 -3.05
N HIS A 79 0.08 -15.98 -3.36
CA HIS A 79 -1.21 -15.30 -3.25
C HIS A 79 -2.27 -15.88 -4.21
N LEU A 80 -1.88 -16.32 -5.40
CA LEU A 80 -2.78 -17.03 -6.33
C LEU A 80 -3.40 -18.29 -5.70
N VAL A 81 -2.67 -18.94 -4.78
CA VAL A 81 -3.17 -20.10 -4.01
C VAL A 81 -3.98 -19.66 -2.79
N HIS A 82 -3.50 -18.63 -2.06
CA HIS A 82 -4.14 -18.17 -0.82
C HIS A 82 -5.49 -17.51 -1.07
N ALA A 83 -5.64 -16.68 -2.09
CA ALA A 83 -6.84 -15.89 -2.34
C ALA A 83 -8.14 -16.72 -2.44
N PRO A 84 -8.21 -17.82 -3.23
CA PRO A 84 -9.40 -18.65 -3.28
C PRO A 84 -9.69 -19.38 -1.97
N LEU A 85 -8.67 -19.78 -1.21
CA LEU A 85 -8.83 -20.42 0.11
C LEU A 85 -9.41 -19.45 1.14
N LEU A 86 -8.90 -18.22 1.18
CA LEU A 86 -9.40 -17.15 2.05
C LEU A 86 -10.86 -16.81 1.72
N LYS A 87 -11.16 -16.65 0.44
CA LYS A 87 -12.54 -16.39 -0.03
C LYS A 87 -13.50 -17.51 0.37
N ALA A 88 -13.10 -18.78 0.23
CA ALA A 88 -13.93 -19.94 0.59
C ALA A 88 -14.24 -19.98 2.11
N ARG A 89 -13.42 -19.35 2.95
CA ARG A 89 -13.62 -19.24 4.42
C ARG A 89 -14.23 -17.89 4.83
N GLY A 90 -14.73 -17.10 3.87
CA GLY A 90 -15.35 -15.80 4.14
C GLY A 90 -14.40 -14.75 4.72
N LYS A 91 -13.07 -14.91 4.47
CA LYS A 91 -12.05 -13.98 4.95
C LYS A 91 -11.73 -12.95 3.86
N ILE A 92 -11.52 -11.71 4.26
CA ILE A 92 -11.13 -10.62 3.36
C ILE A 92 -9.60 -10.61 3.26
N ALA A 93 -9.07 -10.70 2.04
CA ALA A 93 -7.65 -10.57 1.76
C ALA A 93 -7.28 -9.12 1.43
N ILE A 94 -6.29 -8.59 2.14
CA ILE A 94 -5.58 -7.35 1.78
C ILE A 94 -4.25 -7.81 1.18
N ASP A 95 -4.16 -7.69 -0.15
CA ASP A 95 -3.06 -8.21 -0.95
C ASP A 95 -1.96 -7.15 -1.13
N LEU A 96 -0.80 -7.37 -0.48
CA LEU A 96 0.40 -6.56 -0.63
C LEU A 96 1.39 -7.18 -1.65
N THR A 97 0.94 -8.18 -2.41
CA THR A 97 1.77 -8.88 -3.40
C THR A 97 1.58 -8.32 -4.81
N PRO A 98 2.49 -8.59 -5.74
CA PRO A 98 2.31 -8.20 -7.14
C PRO A 98 1.36 -9.11 -7.93
N ALA A 99 0.60 -10.02 -7.29
CA ALA A 99 -0.35 -10.91 -7.96
C ALA A 99 -1.49 -10.17 -8.66
N ALA A 100 -1.81 -8.96 -8.19
CA ALA A 100 -2.84 -8.09 -8.77
C ALA A 100 -4.22 -8.76 -8.91
N ILE A 101 -4.62 -9.56 -7.91
CA ILE A 101 -5.96 -10.13 -7.81
C ILE A 101 -6.88 -9.09 -7.16
N GLY A 102 -8.06 -8.91 -7.74
CA GLY A 102 -9.03 -7.92 -7.28
C GLY A 102 -8.70 -6.49 -7.71
N PRO A 103 -9.50 -5.51 -7.29
CA PRO A 103 -9.30 -4.12 -7.65
C PRO A 103 -8.09 -3.51 -6.94
N TYR A 104 -7.47 -2.55 -7.60
CA TYR A 104 -6.45 -1.71 -7.00
C TYR A 104 -7.08 -0.73 -6.02
N VAL A 105 -6.54 -0.67 -4.80
CA VAL A 105 -7.03 0.22 -3.75
C VAL A 105 -5.95 1.19 -3.29
N VAL A 106 -6.30 2.46 -3.32
CA VAL A 106 -5.53 3.56 -2.74
C VAL A 106 -6.45 4.28 -1.76
N PRO A 107 -6.22 4.21 -0.43
CA PRO A 107 -7.20 4.61 0.58
C PRO A 107 -7.71 6.05 0.42
N SER A 108 -6.81 6.97 0.05
CA SER A 108 -7.15 8.39 -0.14
C SER A 108 -7.97 8.69 -1.41
N VAL A 109 -8.13 7.70 -2.33
CA VAL A 109 -8.71 7.89 -3.67
C VAL A 109 -10.01 7.14 -3.85
N ASN A 110 -10.02 5.81 -3.68
CA ASN A 110 -11.11 4.94 -4.12
C ASN A 110 -11.58 3.93 -3.06
N LEU A 111 -11.49 4.26 -1.79
CA LEU A 111 -12.03 3.43 -0.72
C LEU A 111 -13.53 3.73 -0.54
N ASP A 112 -14.36 3.13 -1.39
CA ASP A 112 -15.80 3.32 -1.48
C ASP A 112 -16.61 2.06 -1.12
N ASP A 113 -17.94 2.16 -1.17
CA ASP A 113 -18.85 1.07 -0.79
C ASP A 113 -18.74 -0.18 -1.67
N GLU A 114 -18.27 -0.07 -2.91
CA GLU A 114 -18.06 -1.22 -3.79
C GLU A 114 -16.87 -2.04 -3.34
N ILE A 115 -15.79 -1.38 -2.93
CA ILE A 115 -14.59 -2.03 -2.41
C ILE A 115 -14.91 -2.89 -1.17
N PHE A 116 -15.76 -2.40 -0.29
CA PHE A 116 -16.09 -3.13 0.95
C PHE A 116 -16.93 -4.40 0.74
N ARG A 117 -17.48 -4.63 -0.45
CA ARG A 117 -18.21 -5.87 -0.81
C ARG A 117 -17.28 -6.96 -1.32
N LEU A 118 -16.01 -6.68 -1.47
CA LEU A 118 -15.05 -7.59 -2.09
C LEU A 118 -14.29 -8.42 -1.06
N SER A 119 -13.95 -9.63 -1.44
CA SER A 119 -13.16 -10.55 -0.60
C SER A 119 -11.66 -10.46 -0.81
N ASN A 120 -11.21 -9.67 -1.79
CA ASN A 120 -9.79 -9.41 -2.07
C ASN A 120 -9.62 -8.01 -2.63
N VAL A 121 -8.70 -7.25 -2.04
CA VAL A 121 -8.29 -5.91 -2.49
C VAL A 121 -6.78 -5.86 -2.62
N ASN A 122 -6.28 -5.31 -3.73
CA ASN A 122 -4.85 -5.22 -4.01
C ASN A 122 -4.31 -3.84 -3.69
N MET A 123 -3.23 -3.79 -2.91
CA MET A 123 -2.59 -2.55 -2.47
C MET A 123 -1.66 -1.91 -3.51
N VAL A 124 -1.80 -2.29 -4.77
CA VAL A 124 -1.00 -1.76 -5.89
C VAL A 124 0.50 -2.06 -5.71
N THR A 125 1.28 -1.00 -5.51
CA THR A 125 2.73 -1.02 -5.25
C THR A 125 3.09 0.16 -4.35
N CYS A 126 4.27 0.15 -3.78
CA CYS A 126 4.74 1.30 -2.99
C CYS A 126 4.77 2.60 -3.80
N ALA A 127 5.23 2.55 -5.07
CA ALA A 127 5.20 3.72 -5.95
C ALA A 127 3.76 4.12 -6.31
N GLY A 128 2.87 3.14 -6.51
CA GLY A 128 1.45 3.40 -6.76
C GLY A 128 0.79 4.12 -5.58
N GLN A 129 0.99 3.65 -4.35
CA GLN A 129 0.48 4.32 -3.15
C GLN A 129 1.01 5.75 -3.00
N ALA A 130 2.24 6.01 -3.44
CA ALA A 130 2.84 7.33 -3.36
C ALA A 130 2.40 8.29 -4.47
N THR A 131 2.11 7.81 -5.67
CA THR A 131 1.96 8.66 -6.86
C THR A 131 0.55 8.72 -7.45
N VAL A 132 -0.22 7.64 -7.35
CA VAL A 132 -1.62 7.60 -7.82
C VAL A 132 -2.47 8.70 -7.18
N PRO A 133 -2.38 9.00 -5.87
CA PRO A 133 -3.14 10.09 -5.27
C PRO A 133 -2.86 11.46 -5.91
N ILE A 134 -1.61 11.75 -6.26
CA ILE A 134 -1.24 13.01 -6.89
C ILE A 134 -1.79 13.08 -8.32
N VAL A 135 -1.63 11.98 -9.10
CA VAL A 135 -2.19 11.92 -10.46
C VAL A 135 -3.71 12.09 -10.42
N TYR A 136 -4.39 11.43 -9.51
CA TYR A 136 -5.83 11.58 -9.31
C TYR A 136 -6.23 13.02 -8.93
N ALA A 137 -5.48 13.65 -8.02
CA ALA A 137 -5.74 15.03 -7.62
C ALA A 137 -5.57 16.01 -8.78
N VAL A 138 -4.55 15.81 -9.63
CA VAL A 138 -4.37 16.60 -10.86
C VAL A 138 -5.49 16.29 -11.85
N ASN A 139 -5.85 15.01 -12.03
CA ASN A 139 -6.86 14.60 -13.01
C ASN A 139 -8.22 15.22 -12.73
N ARG A 140 -8.70 15.20 -11.49
CA ARG A 140 -10.00 15.78 -11.12
C ARG A 140 -10.06 17.30 -11.34
N ALA A 141 -8.90 18.01 -11.28
CA ALA A 141 -8.81 19.45 -11.48
C ALA A 141 -8.59 19.85 -12.94
N ALA A 142 -7.80 19.06 -13.70
CA ALA A 142 -7.20 19.51 -14.95
C ALA A 142 -7.29 18.53 -16.12
N ASP A 143 -7.87 17.32 -15.93
CA ASP A 143 -8.07 16.30 -16.97
C ASP A 143 -6.73 15.81 -17.57
N VAL A 144 -6.17 14.75 -16.96
CA VAL A 144 -4.85 14.20 -17.29
C VAL A 144 -4.91 13.25 -18.48
N TYR A 145 -4.28 13.60 -19.59
CA TYR A 145 -4.17 12.68 -20.74
C TYR A 145 -2.90 11.83 -20.72
N TYR A 146 -1.84 12.23 -19.98
CA TYR A 146 -0.63 11.44 -19.80
C TYR A 146 -0.03 11.65 -18.42
N ALA A 147 0.36 10.55 -17.76
CA ALA A 147 1.07 10.57 -16.50
C ALA A 147 2.36 9.75 -16.58
N GLU A 148 3.47 10.29 -16.13
CA GLU A 148 4.72 9.55 -15.97
C GLU A 148 5.25 9.73 -14.56
N ILE A 149 5.68 8.62 -13.92
CA ILE A 149 6.31 8.68 -12.62
C ILE A 149 7.72 8.09 -12.66
N VAL A 150 8.64 8.74 -11.96
CA VAL A 150 9.96 8.20 -11.66
C VAL A 150 10.09 8.03 -10.16
N SER A 151 10.04 6.79 -9.70
CA SER A 151 10.16 6.44 -8.28
C SER A 151 11.59 6.02 -7.96
N SER A 152 12.28 6.78 -7.12
CA SER A 152 13.62 6.48 -6.66
C SER A 152 13.57 6.02 -5.21
N VAL A 153 14.02 4.80 -4.95
CA VAL A 153 14.07 4.18 -3.62
C VAL A 153 15.49 3.76 -3.29
N ALA A 154 15.86 3.77 -2.01
CA ALA A 154 17.15 3.25 -1.60
C ALA A 154 17.30 1.77 -2.01
N SER A 155 18.42 1.41 -2.62
CA SER A 155 18.69 0.02 -3.02
C SER A 155 18.58 -0.95 -1.83
N LYS A 156 18.92 -0.49 -0.62
CA LYS A 156 18.81 -1.27 0.63
C LYS A 156 17.35 -1.56 1.04
N SER A 157 16.38 -0.75 0.62
CA SER A 157 14.96 -0.98 0.90
C SER A 157 14.26 -1.85 -0.16
N ALA A 158 14.92 -2.15 -1.27
CA ALA A 158 14.42 -3.06 -2.31
C ALA A 158 14.86 -4.49 -2.02
N GLY A 159 14.00 -5.28 -1.38
CA GLY A 159 14.26 -6.68 -1.06
C GLY A 159 14.26 -7.60 -2.29
N PRO A 160 14.56 -8.92 -2.09
CA PRO A 160 14.56 -9.90 -3.19
C PRO A 160 13.24 -9.94 -3.97
N GLY A 161 12.10 -9.85 -3.27
CA GLY A 161 10.78 -9.85 -3.91
C GLY A 161 10.59 -8.70 -4.90
N THR A 162 10.98 -7.48 -4.52
CA THR A 162 10.92 -6.31 -5.43
C THR A 162 11.83 -6.50 -6.63
N ARG A 163 13.06 -6.99 -6.42
CA ARG A 163 14.05 -7.16 -7.50
C ARG A 163 13.67 -8.23 -8.50
N GLN A 164 13.00 -9.30 -8.05
CA GLN A 164 12.55 -10.41 -8.90
C GLN A 164 11.29 -10.07 -9.70
N ASN A 165 10.50 -9.08 -9.26
CA ASN A 165 9.20 -8.75 -9.84
C ASN A 165 9.15 -7.26 -10.32
N LEU A 166 10.26 -6.75 -10.89
CA LEU A 166 10.31 -5.35 -11.35
C LEU A 166 9.33 -5.08 -12.50
N ASP A 167 9.16 -6.03 -13.41
CA ASP A 167 8.24 -5.89 -14.55
C ASP A 167 6.79 -5.82 -14.08
N GLU A 168 6.39 -6.72 -13.18
CA GLU A 168 5.06 -6.72 -12.57
C GLU A 168 4.83 -5.43 -11.76
N PHE A 169 5.84 -4.95 -11.04
CA PHE A 169 5.79 -3.68 -10.32
C PHE A 169 5.49 -2.51 -11.26
N ILE A 170 6.22 -2.42 -12.39
CA ILE A 170 6.05 -1.36 -13.40
C ILE A 170 4.66 -1.46 -14.04
N GLN A 171 4.24 -2.66 -14.44
CA GLN A 171 2.94 -2.88 -15.06
C GLN A 171 1.78 -2.54 -14.13
N THR A 172 1.84 -3.01 -12.88
CA THR A 172 0.81 -2.75 -11.85
C THR A 172 0.71 -1.28 -11.53
N THR A 173 1.84 -0.60 -11.35
CA THR A 173 1.87 0.85 -11.13
C THR A 173 1.28 1.61 -12.31
N THR A 174 1.69 1.28 -13.54
CA THR A 174 1.18 1.91 -14.77
C THR A 174 -0.33 1.72 -14.92
N LYS A 175 -0.85 0.50 -14.65
CA LYS A 175 -2.29 0.24 -14.68
C LYS A 175 -3.04 1.07 -13.64
N ALA A 176 -2.50 1.17 -12.41
CA ALA A 176 -3.14 1.93 -11.34
C ALA A 176 -3.15 3.45 -11.62
N LEU A 177 -2.09 4.01 -12.22
CA LEU A 177 -2.08 5.41 -12.67
C LEU A 177 -3.20 5.71 -13.66
N LYS A 178 -3.60 4.72 -14.48
CA LYS A 178 -4.72 4.84 -15.42
C LYS A 178 -6.05 4.58 -14.74
N SER A 179 -6.23 3.41 -14.12
CA SER A 179 -7.54 2.94 -13.64
C SER A 179 -8.00 3.63 -12.35
N VAL A 180 -7.07 4.03 -11.49
CA VAL A 180 -7.35 4.72 -10.22
C VAL A 180 -6.96 6.19 -10.29
N GLY A 181 -5.81 6.51 -10.89
CA GLY A 181 -5.36 7.89 -11.08
C GLY A 181 -6.12 8.67 -12.14
N GLY A 182 -6.77 7.97 -13.09
CA GLY A 182 -7.59 8.55 -14.13
C GLY A 182 -6.84 9.08 -15.36
N ALA A 183 -5.54 8.81 -15.50
CA ALA A 183 -4.80 9.21 -16.68
C ALA A 183 -5.14 8.33 -17.90
N ASP A 184 -5.29 8.91 -19.11
CA ASP A 184 -5.56 8.12 -20.32
C ASP A 184 -4.37 7.21 -20.67
N GLN A 185 -3.16 7.74 -20.57
CA GLN A 185 -1.91 7.04 -20.79
C GLN A 185 -0.99 7.22 -19.59
N ALA A 186 -0.21 6.18 -19.28
CA ALA A 186 0.72 6.26 -18.15
C ALA A 186 2.01 5.47 -18.40
N LYS A 187 3.07 5.87 -17.69
CA LYS A 187 4.36 5.18 -17.63
C LYS A 187 4.91 5.25 -16.21
N ALA A 188 5.46 4.14 -15.74
CA ALA A 188 6.15 4.09 -14.47
C ALA A 188 7.62 3.68 -14.66
N ILE A 189 8.51 4.33 -13.94
CA ILE A 189 9.95 4.04 -13.91
C ILE A 189 10.34 3.87 -12.44
N ILE A 190 11.10 2.83 -12.14
CA ILE A 190 11.70 2.64 -10.81
C ILE A 190 13.22 2.74 -10.89
N VAL A 191 13.81 3.45 -9.94
CA VAL A 191 15.26 3.62 -9.79
C VAL A 191 15.66 3.07 -8.42
N LEU A 192 16.49 2.02 -8.41
CA LEU A 192 17.11 1.50 -7.20
C LEU A 192 18.40 2.27 -6.94
N ASN A 193 18.36 3.23 -6.03
CA ASN A 193 19.46 4.16 -5.78
C ASN A 193 20.47 3.56 -4.78
N PRO A 194 21.76 3.40 -5.17
CA PRO A 194 22.79 2.81 -4.32
C PRO A 194 23.50 3.81 -3.39
N ALA A 195 23.06 5.07 -3.33
CA ALA A 195 23.75 6.11 -2.55
C ALA A 195 23.90 5.75 -1.07
N GLU A 196 25.02 6.18 -0.49
CA GLU A 196 25.34 6.13 0.94
C GLU A 196 25.63 7.54 1.47
N PRO A 197 24.90 8.01 2.50
CA PRO A 197 23.82 7.32 3.21
C PRO A 197 22.59 7.10 2.29
N PRO A 198 21.73 6.08 2.61
CA PRO A 198 20.57 5.77 1.80
C PRO A 198 19.62 6.96 1.67
N ILE A 199 19.10 7.19 0.47
CA ILE A 199 18.09 8.23 0.24
C ILE A 199 16.73 7.84 0.82
N LEU A 200 15.91 8.84 1.17
CA LEU A 200 14.47 8.63 1.36
C LEU A 200 13.81 8.32 0.00
N MET A 201 12.61 7.70 0.04
CA MET A 201 11.86 7.47 -1.18
C MET A 201 11.46 8.81 -1.83
N ARG A 202 11.83 9.01 -3.10
CA ARG A 202 11.49 10.21 -3.88
C ARG A 202 10.75 9.82 -5.15
N ASN A 203 9.71 10.58 -5.46
CA ASN A 203 8.94 10.36 -6.67
C ASN A 203 8.79 11.67 -7.42
N THR A 204 9.23 11.68 -8.68
CA THR A 204 8.91 12.76 -9.62
C THR A 204 7.68 12.33 -10.42
N ILE A 205 6.69 13.19 -10.46
CA ILE A 205 5.40 12.93 -11.10
C ILE A 205 5.21 14.00 -12.17
N TYR A 206 5.12 13.56 -13.41
CA TYR A 206 4.81 14.40 -14.57
C TYR A 206 3.39 14.09 -15.02
N THR A 207 2.53 15.09 -15.10
CA THR A 207 1.20 14.95 -15.67
C THR A 207 0.99 15.98 -16.79
N LYS A 208 0.51 15.51 -17.96
CA LYS A 208 0.09 16.39 -19.04
C LYS A 208 -1.42 16.54 -18.99
N VAL A 209 -1.88 17.79 -19.02
CA VAL A 209 -3.27 18.13 -18.74
C VAL A 209 -3.94 18.90 -19.89
N ARG A 210 -5.26 18.71 -20.06
CA ARG A 210 -6.05 19.42 -21.08
C ARG A 210 -6.52 20.79 -20.63
N ARG A 211 -6.64 20.97 -19.31
CA ARG A 211 -7.16 22.21 -18.70
C ARG A 211 -6.16 22.75 -17.69
N PRO A 212 -5.05 23.41 -18.14
CA PRO A 212 -3.97 23.84 -17.27
C PRO A 212 -4.37 25.03 -16.39
N ASP A 213 -4.81 24.75 -15.16
CA ASP A 213 -5.10 25.71 -14.10
C ASP A 213 -4.27 25.35 -12.86
N ILE A 214 -3.16 26.05 -12.65
CA ILE A 214 -2.26 25.76 -11.53
C ILE A 214 -2.91 26.04 -10.16
N GLY A 215 -3.82 26.99 -10.07
CA GLY A 215 -4.52 27.29 -8.82
C GLY A 215 -5.43 26.14 -8.40
N ALA A 216 -6.28 25.65 -9.31
CA ALA A 216 -7.15 24.53 -9.09
C ALA A 216 -6.36 23.23 -8.82
N ILE A 217 -5.25 23.02 -9.55
CA ILE A 217 -4.37 21.86 -9.38
C ILE A 217 -3.75 21.85 -7.99
N ARG A 218 -3.16 22.97 -7.53
CA ARG A 218 -2.56 23.07 -6.19
C ARG A 218 -3.58 22.82 -5.10
N ALA A 219 -4.72 23.47 -5.14
CA ALA A 219 -5.79 23.25 -4.15
C ALA A 219 -6.22 21.78 -4.07
N SER A 220 -6.36 21.11 -5.22
CA SER A 220 -6.71 19.69 -5.30
C SER A 220 -5.62 18.78 -4.71
N ILE A 221 -4.35 19.07 -4.98
CA ILE A 221 -3.21 18.29 -4.45
C ILE A 221 -3.07 18.52 -2.95
N ASP A 222 -3.23 19.76 -2.45
CA ASP A 222 -3.14 20.07 -1.02
C ASP A 222 -4.20 19.32 -0.20
N GLU A 223 -5.44 19.24 -0.71
CA GLU A 223 -6.50 18.42 -0.11
C GLU A 223 -6.11 16.94 -0.07
N MET A 224 -5.53 16.43 -1.15
CA MET A 224 -5.09 15.04 -1.24
C MET A 224 -3.95 14.75 -0.26
N ILE A 225 -2.97 15.64 -0.15
CA ILE A 225 -1.85 15.48 0.80
C ILE A 225 -2.34 15.51 2.24
N ALA A 226 -3.32 16.35 2.56
CA ALA A 226 -3.92 16.35 3.88
C ALA A 226 -4.54 14.98 4.22
N LYS A 227 -5.23 14.34 3.28
CA LYS A 227 -5.75 12.96 3.44
C LYS A 227 -4.62 11.94 3.58
N LEU A 228 -3.60 11.99 2.72
CA LEU A 228 -2.46 11.07 2.79
C LEU A 228 -1.75 11.12 4.14
N ARG A 229 -1.54 12.31 4.69
CA ARG A 229 -0.84 12.51 5.97
C ARG A 229 -1.59 11.93 7.17
N THR A 230 -2.86 11.63 7.06
CA THR A 230 -3.61 10.95 8.14
C THR A 230 -3.08 9.54 8.41
N TYR A 231 -2.52 8.86 7.40
CA TYR A 231 -1.96 7.53 7.55
C TYR A 231 -0.49 7.41 7.12
N VAL A 232 0.08 8.40 6.41
CA VAL A 232 1.51 8.52 6.04
C VAL A 232 2.04 9.88 6.47
N PRO A 233 2.35 10.08 7.77
CA PRO A 233 2.79 11.40 8.27
C PRO A 233 4.07 11.93 7.60
N GLY A 234 4.96 11.02 7.16
CA GLY A 234 6.21 11.38 6.48
C GLY A 234 6.08 11.74 5.00
N TYR A 235 4.84 11.90 4.47
CA TYR A 235 4.60 12.30 3.08
C TYR A 235 4.69 13.83 2.93
N ARG A 236 5.61 14.31 2.08
CA ARG A 236 5.83 15.74 1.89
C ARG A 236 6.25 16.11 0.47
N PHE A 237 6.04 17.36 0.09
CA PHE A 237 6.67 17.93 -1.11
C PHE A 237 8.17 18.08 -0.94
N LEU A 238 8.93 17.78 -2.00
CA LEU A 238 10.26 18.34 -2.24
C LEU A 238 10.19 19.50 -3.23
N VAL A 239 9.28 19.39 -4.21
CA VAL A 239 8.97 20.47 -5.15
C VAL A 239 7.45 20.52 -5.28
N GLU A 240 6.89 21.66 -4.95
CA GLU A 240 5.48 21.96 -5.15
C GLU A 240 5.09 21.91 -6.62
N PRO A 241 3.81 21.72 -6.96
CA PRO A 241 3.37 21.63 -8.35
C PRO A 241 3.79 22.85 -9.18
N ILE A 242 4.53 22.60 -10.26
CA ILE A 242 4.97 23.59 -11.23
C ILE A 242 4.31 23.29 -12.56
N LEU A 243 3.63 24.29 -13.16
CA LEU A 243 3.02 24.18 -14.48
C LEU A 243 3.92 24.86 -15.53
N GLN A 244 4.28 24.09 -16.56
CA GLN A 244 5.00 24.58 -17.75
C GLN A 244 4.26 24.13 -19.01
N GLY A 245 3.61 25.05 -19.70
CA GLY A 245 2.72 24.69 -20.82
C GLY A 245 1.57 23.84 -20.34
N ASP A 246 1.46 22.63 -20.83
CA ASP A 246 0.47 21.60 -20.42
C ASP A 246 1.00 20.59 -19.41
N THR A 247 2.24 20.74 -18.97
CA THR A 247 2.90 19.77 -18.09
C THR A 247 2.99 20.27 -16.66
N VAL A 248 2.43 19.50 -15.74
CA VAL A 248 2.56 19.71 -14.28
C VAL A 248 3.64 18.75 -13.75
N THR A 249 4.62 19.30 -13.06
CA THR A 249 5.68 18.55 -12.39
C THR A 249 5.54 18.70 -10.88
N THR A 250 5.49 17.58 -10.17
CA THR A 250 5.46 17.54 -8.70
C THR A 250 6.52 16.56 -8.21
N VAL A 251 7.27 16.91 -7.19
CA VAL A 251 8.22 15.99 -6.55
C VAL A 251 7.84 15.80 -5.09
N ILE A 252 7.63 14.54 -4.72
CA ILE A 252 7.30 14.18 -3.33
C ILE A 252 8.37 13.28 -2.73
N GLU A 253 8.46 13.31 -1.42
CA GLU A 253 9.32 12.45 -0.63
C GLU A 253 8.48 11.74 0.44
N VAL A 254 8.83 10.48 0.72
CA VAL A 254 8.22 9.69 1.78
C VAL A 254 9.30 9.24 2.75
N GLU A 255 9.18 9.70 3.98
CA GLU A 255 9.99 9.25 5.10
C GLU A 255 9.21 8.21 5.90
N GLY A 256 9.80 7.04 6.15
CA GLY A 256 9.19 5.99 6.96
C GLY A 256 9.19 6.35 8.44
N LEU A 257 8.30 5.74 9.20
CA LEU A 257 8.16 5.96 10.65
C LEU A 257 9.35 5.46 11.48
N GLY A 258 10.18 4.58 10.92
CA GLY A 258 11.31 4.02 11.65
C GLY A 258 10.91 2.96 12.69
N ASP A 259 9.79 2.27 12.50
CA ASP A 259 9.27 1.25 13.41
C ASP A 259 10.16 -0.01 13.44
N PHE A 260 9.96 -0.91 12.49
CA PHE A 260 10.82 -2.06 12.27
C PHE A 260 11.84 -1.78 11.16
N LEU A 261 11.39 -1.08 10.14
CA LEU A 261 12.19 -0.66 9.01
C LEU A 261 12.79 0.73 9.26
N PRO A 262 14.00 1.02 8.75
CA PRO A 262 14.61 2.33 8.92
C PRO A 262 13.83 3.41 8.15
N THR A 263 13.98 4.68 8.55
CA THR A 263 13.23 5.80 7.97
C THR A 263 13.45 5.97 6.45
N HIS A 264 14.58 5.53 5.90
CA HIS A 264 14.82 5.55 4.46
C HIS A 264 13.97 4.52 3.69
N ALA A 265 13.36 3.54 4.36
CA ALA A 265 12.45 2.57 3.76
C ALA A 265 11.01 3.10 3.64
N GLY A 266 10.83 4.38 3.33
CA GLY A 266 9.53 5.02 3.13
C GLY A 266 8.64 4.32 2.09
N ASN A 267 9.24 3.64 1.12
CA ASN A 267 8.52 2.79 0.16
C ASN A 267 7.79 1.61 0.82
N LEU A 268 8.41 0.95 1.78
CA LEU A 268 7.76 -0.16 2.50
C LEU A 268 6.79 0.36 3.57
N ASP A 269 7.11 1.51 4.17
CA ASP A 269 6.27 2.15 5.16
C ASP A 269 4.93 2.59 4.56
N ILE A 270 4.92 3.25 3.40
CA ILE A 270 3.70 3.76 2.78
C ILE A 270 2.73 2.64 2.38
N ILE A 271 3.19 1.52 1.83
CA ILE A 271 2.30 0.43 1.46
C ILE A 271 1.71 -0.25 2.70
N ASN A 272 2.49 -0.40 3.78
CA ASN A 272 2.01 -0.93 5.05
C ASN A 272 0.99 0.00 5.70
N SER A 273 1.29 1.30 5.74
CA SER A 273 0.38 2.30 6.31
C SER A 273 -0.94 2.38 5.54
N ALA A 274 -0.89 2.28 4.20
CA ALA A 274 -2.08 2.20 3.36
C ALA A 274 -2.90 0.92 3.64
N ALA A 275 -2.23 -0.24 3.78
CA ALA A 275 -2.90 -1.50 4.11
C ALA A 275 -3.59 -1.46 5.47
N VAL A 276 -2.95 -0.85 6.49
CA VAL A 276 -3.57 -0.62 7.80
C VAL A 276 -4.79 0.26 7.68
N ALA A 277 -4.70 1.40 6.96
CA ALA A 277 -5.83 2.31 6.78
C ALA A 277 -7.04 1.63 6.10
N VAL A 278 -6.80 0.80 5.08
CA VAL A 278 -7.85 0.00 4.43
C VAL A 278 -8.47 -0.98 5.43
N ALA A 279 -7.66 -1.72 6.18
CA ALA A 279 -8.16 -2.70 7.15
C ALA A 279 -8.96 -2.04 8.29
N GLU A 280 -8.51 -0.88 8.78
CA GLU A 280 -9.23 -0.14 9.82
C GLU A 280 -10.60 0.32 9.34
N GLU A 281 -10.74 0.73 8.08
CA GLU A 281 -12.03 1.10 7.54
C GLU A 281 -12.95 -0.11 7.35
N PHE A 282 -12.44 -1.27 6.89
CA PHE A 282 -13.19 -2.53 6.91
C PHE A 282 -13.66 -2.88 8.33
N ALA A 283 -12.76 -2.80 9.32
CA ALA A 283 -13.08 -3.08 10.72
C ALA A 283 -14.14 -2.13 11.29
N ASN A 284 -14.02 -0.83 11.02
CA ASN A 284 -14.99 0.17 11.45
C ASN A 284 -16.40 -0.11 10.90
N ARG A 285 -16.48 -0.56 9.64
CA ARG A 285 -17.76 -0.93 9.02
C ARG A 285 -18.34 -2.21 9.62
N MET A 286 -17.50 -3.23 9.91
CA MET A 286 -17.92 -4.45 10.59
C MET A 286 -18.45 -4.15 12.00
N ILE A 287 -17.71 -3.34 12.77
CA ILE A 287 -18.13 -2.94 14.13
C ILE A 287 -19.42 -2.12 14.09
N GLY A 288 -19.60 -1.28 13.08
CA GLY A 288 -20.78 -0.46 12.86
C GLY A 288 -21.97 -1.20 12.25
N GLY A 289 -21.87 -2.50 11.97
CA GLY A 289 -22.94 -3.30 11.36
C GLY A 289 -23.29 -2.91 9.92
N ARG A 290 -22.31 -2.38 9.19
CA ARG A 290 -22.45 -1.95 7.78
C ARG A 290 -21.78 -2.92 6.79
N LEU A 291 -21.21 -4.01 7.31
CA LEU A 291 -20.60 -5.13 6.58
C LEU A 291 -21.04 -6.45 7.19
#